data_d40320e8b43554c2e40d16c3340ec039
#
_entry.id   d40320e8b43554c2e40d16c3340ec039
#
_cell.length_a   1.000
_cell.length_b   1.000
_cell.length_c   1.000
_cell.angle_alpha   90.00
_cell.angle_beta   90.00
_cell.angle_gamma   90.00
#
_symmetry.space_group_name_H-M   'P 1'
#
loop_
_entity.id
_entity.type
_entity.pdbx_description
1 polymer ?
#
loop_
_entity_poly.entity_id
_entity_poly.type
_entity_poly.pdbx_seq_one_letter_code
_entity_poly.pdbx_strand_id
1 'polypeptide(L)'
;VASGNRVYVVADDGCLYCLDLATGKQVFRVSAAPRDQRVLGNSRLISAWPARGGPVLANGQVYFAASIWPFMGVFVQAVDARTGQVTWRNDGTGSMYIKQPHNSPAFAGLAPQGYLATSGNALIVPNGRSVPAVLNRNSGKLEYFHLAKYRRSGGDQVAAADKAFFS
;
A
#
# COMPACT_ATOMS: atom_id res chain seq x y z
N VAL A 1 1.20 13.08 -0.33
CA VAL A 1 0.09 13.78 0.34
C VAL A 1 0.66 14.81 1.31
N ALA A 2 0.00 15.94 1.49
CA ALA A 2 0.43 17.00 2.40
C ALA A 2 -0.68 17.34 3.42
N SER A 3 -0.27 17.73 4.63
CA SER A 3 -1.18 18.22 5.67
C SER A 3 -0.42 19.13 6.66
N GLY A 4 -0.96 20.31 6.90
CA GLY A 4 -0.28 21.33 7.69
C GLY A 4 1.09 21.65 7.09
N ASN A 5 2.13 21.65 7.92
CA ASN A 5 3.51 21.89 7.48
C ASN A 5 4.29 20.60 7.12
N ARG A 6 3.60 19.53 6.70
CA ARG A 6 4.23 18.25 6.40
C ARG A 6 3.84 17.70 5.04
N VAL A 7 4.81 17.07 4.39
CA VAL A 7 4.62 16.29 3.16
C VAL A 7 5.04 14.85 3.43
N TYR A 8 4.19 13.92 2.99
CA TYR A 8 4.45 12.49 3.08
C TYR A 8 4.62 11.91 1.69
N VAL A 9 5.74 11.28 1.44
CA VAL A 9 6.08 10.65 0.17
C VAL A 9 6.62 9.25 0.41
N VAL A 10 6.36 8.36 -0.54
CA VAL A 10 6.96 7.02 -0.55
C VAL A 10 8.00 6.92 -1.65
N ALA A 11 8.95 6.02 -1.49
CA ALA A 11 10.06 5.88 -2.42
C ALA A 11 10.39 4.41 -2.74
N ASP A 12 11.16 4.22 -3.81
CA ASP A 12 11.60 2.92 -4.29
C ASP A 12 12.55 2.18 -3.33
N ASP A 13 12.96 2.81 -2.24
CA ASP A 13 13.70 2.16 -1.15
C ASP A 13 12.81 1.45 -0.12
N GLY A 14 11.49 1.45 -0.35
CA GLY A 14 10.50 0.80 0.52
C GLY A 14 10.08 1.64 1.72
N CYS A 15 10.35 2.94 1.70
CA CYS A 15 10.12 3.82 2.83
C CYS A 15 9.06 4.89 2.58
N LEU A 16 8.41 5.26 3.67
CA LEU A 16 7.65 6.50 3.81
C LEU A 16 8.56 7.57 4.42
N TYR A 17 8.59 8.73 3.81
CA TYR A 17 9.27 9.93 4.31
C TYR A 17 8.25 10.98 4.72
N CYS A 18 8.47 11.58 5.86
CA CYS A 18 7.82 12.82 6.25
C CYS A 18 8.83 13.96 6.16
N LEU A 19 8.50 14.96 5.40
CA LEU A 19 9.32 16.14 5.19
C LEU A 19 8.60 17.38 5.72
N ASP A 20 9.36 18.31 6.26
CA ASP A 20 8.87 19.65 6.54
C ASP A 20 8.61 20.39 5.22
N LEU A 21 7.41 20.92 5.05
CA LEU A 21 6.96 21.52 3.80
C LEU A 21 7.76 22.80 3.42
N ALA A 22 8.17 23.57 4.42
CA ALA A 22 8.86 24.84 4.18
C ALA A 22 10.33 24.66 3.86
N THR A 23 10.99 23.68 4.50
CA THR A 23 12.44 23.52 4.44
C THR A 23 12.89 22.31 3.65
N GLY A 24 11.98 21.36 3.34
CA GLY A 24 12.30 20.07 2.73
C GLY A 24 13.08 19.13 3.65
N LYS A 25 13.34 19.51 4.90
CA LYS A 25 14.08 18.66 5.83
C LYS A 25 13.27 17.44 6.25
N GLN A 26 13.95 16.30 6.36
CA GLN A 26 13.32 15.07 6.85
C GLN A 26 12.96 15.20 8.33
N VAL A 27 11.68 14.95 8.64
CA VAL A 27 11.17 14.88 10.02
C VAL A 27 11.31 13.46 10.54
N PHE A 28 10.84 12.48 9.76
CA PHE A 28 11.04 11.07 10.04
C PHE A 28 11.05 10.22 8.76
N ARG A 29 11.50 8.98 8.91
CA ARG A 29 11.46 7.94 7.86
C ARG A 29 10.98 6.63 8.48
N VAL A 30 10.10 5.92 7.79
CA VAL A 30 9.59 4.61 8.22
C VAL A 30 9.77 3.60 7.10
N SER A 31 10.46 2.49 7.38
CA SER A 31 10.59 1.39 6.42
C SER A 31 9.43 0.42 6.55
N ALA A 32 8.82 0.05 5.42
CA ALA A 32 7.91 -1.08 5.36
C ALA A 32 8.63 -2.38 5.01
N ALA A 33 9.78 -2.30 4.35
CA ALA A 33 10.58 -3.45 3.98
C ALA A 33 11.03 -4.25 5.23
N PRO A 34 11.00 -5.60 5.17
CA PRO A 34 11.40 -6.42 6.31
C PRO A 34 12.92 -6.40 6.56
N ARG A 35 13.69 -6.04 5.53
CA ARG A 35 15.16 -5.93 5.57
C ARG A 35 15.66 -5.04 4.44
N ASP A 36 16.90 -4.55 4.54
CA ASP A 36 17.56 -3.85 3.43
C ASP A 36 18.08 -4.89 2.42
N GLN A 37 17.28 -5.15 1.41
CA GLN A 37 17.65 -5.97 0.26
C GLN A 37 17.37 -5.19 -1.01
N ARG A 38 18.37 -5.09 -1.88
CA ARG A 38 18.29 -4.32 -3.11
C ARG A 38 18.35 -5.21 -4.34
N VAL A 39 17.65 -4.78 -5.37
CA VAL A 39 17.62 -5.40 -6.69
C VAL A 39 17.83 -4.34 -7.77
N LEU A 40 18.30 -4.77 -8.93
CA LEU A 40 18.40 -3.88 -10.09
C LEU A 40 16.99 -3.70 -10.70
N GLY A 41 16.51 -2.48 -10.73
CA GLY A 41 15.23 -2.12 -11.35
C GLY A 41 15.32 -0.73 -11.97
N ASN A 42 14.81 -0.56 -13.19
CA ASN A 42 14.82 0.70 -13.93
C ASN A 42 16.23 1.33 -14.00
N SER A 43 17.25 0.51 -14.30
CA SER A 43 18.67 0.93 -14.40
C SER A 43 19.25 1.52 -13.10
N ARG A 44 18.67 1.23 -11.95
CA ARG A 44 19.15 1.65 -10.63
C ARG A 44 18.90 0.59 -9.58
N LEU A 45 19.58 0.70 -8.44
CA LEU A 45 19.31 -0.15 -7.28
C LEU A 45 18.07 0.38 -6.54
N ILE A 46 17.06 -0.50 -6.42
CA ILE A 46 15.83 -0.24 -5.66
C ILE A 46 15.69 -1.29 -4.57
N SER A 47 14.81 -1.06 -3.61
CA SER A 47 14.43 -2.10 -2.64
C SER A 47 13.77 -3.29 -3.36
N ALA A 48 13.98 -4.50 -2.85
CA ALA A 48 13.19 -5.66 -3.25
C ALA A 48 11.69 -5.49 -2.91
N TRP A 49 11.36 -4.56 -2.01
CA TRP A 49 10.01 -4.15 -1.62
C TRP A 49 9.83 -2.64 -1.81
N PRO A 50 9.79 -2.14 -3.04
CA PRO A 50 9.62 -0.71 -3.28
C PRO A 50 8.24 -0.24 -2.80
N ALA A 51 8.19 0.93 -2.19
CA ALA A 51 6.92 1.57 -1.88
C ALA A 51 6.48 2.39 -3.09
N ARG A 52 5.38 1.99 -3.68
CA ARG A 52 4.84 2.57 -4.92
C ARG A 52 3.43 3.10 -4.71
N GLY A 53 2.99 3.90 -5.67
CA GLY A 53 1.73 4.60 -5.58
C GLY A 53 1.82 5.80 -4.66
N GLY A 54 0.71 6.20 -4.08
CA GLY A 54 0.66 7.33 -3.16
C GLY A 54 0.15 6.93 -1.79
N PRO A 55 0.74 7.49 -0.72
CA PRO A 55 0.19 7.34 0.61
C PRO A 55 -1.12 8.10 0.73
N VAL A 56 -2.01 7.64 1.61
CA VAL A 56 -3.22 8.37 1.98
C VAL A 56 -3.16 8.77 3.45
N LEU A 57 -3.63 9.98 3.74
CA LEU A 57 -3.73 10.52 5.10
C LEU A 57 -5.20 10.60 5.50
N ALA A 58 -5.53 10.00 6.62
CA ALA A 58 -6.86 10.10 7.22
C ALA A 58 -6.78 9.98 8.75
N ASN A 59 -7.51 10.83 9.46
CA ASN A 59 -7.62 10.82 10.93
C ASN A 59 -6.27 10.77 11.65
N GLY A 60 -5.28 11.55 11.19
CA GLY A 60 -3.95 11.61 11.81
C GLY A 60 -3.06 10.40 11.54
N GLN A 61 -3.47 9.49 10.66
CA GLN A 61 -2.70 8.33 10.24
C GLN A 61 -2.33 8.43 8.76
N VAL A 62 -1.10 8.08 8.42
CA VAL A 62 -0.65 7.91 7.04
C VAL A 62 -0.61 6.41 6.74
N TYR A 63 -1.29 6.01 5.67
CA TYR A 63 -1.30 4.65 5.19
C TYR A 63 -0.46 4.55 3.93
N PHE A 64 0.36 3.53 3.83
CA PHE A 64 1.16 3.25 2.64
C PHE A 64 1.43 1.76 2.48
N ALA A 65 1.85 1.36 1.29
CA ALA A 65 2.16 -0.02 0.97
C ALA A 65 3.55 -0.13 0.33
N ALA A 66 4.23 -1.23 0.61
CA ALA A 66 5.49 -1.59 -0.01
C ALA A 66 5.43 -3.01 -0.56
N SER A 67 6.15 -3.25 -1.65
CA SER A 67 6.12 -4.40 -2.55
C SER A 67 4.88 -4.41 -3.47
N ILE A 68 5.10 -5.04 -4.61
CA ILE A 68 4.09 -5.27 -5.65
C ILE A 68 4.00 -6.75 -6.03
N TRP A 69 4.87 -7.58 -5.49
CA TRP A 69 4.94 -9.01 -5.79
C TRP A 69 4.39 -9.83 -4.63
N PRO A 70 3.20 -10.44 -4.76
CA PRO A 70 2.59 -11.23 -3.68
C PRO A 70 3.50 -12.29 -3.09
N PHE A 71 4.28 -12.99 -3.93
CA PHE A 71 5.18 -14.06 -3.49
C PHE A 71 6.38 -13.56 -2.67
N MET A 72 6.72 -12.28 -2.73
CA MET A 72 7.80 -11.68 -1.93
C MET A 72 7.30 -11.10 -0.60
N GLY A 73 6.00 -11.17 -0.36
CA GLY A 73 5.32 -10.46 0.72
C GLY A 73 4.99 -9.01 0.34
N VAL A 74 3.86 -8.56 0.81
CA VAL A 74 3.38 -7.19 0.67
C VAL A 74 3.12 -6.63 2.05
N PHE A 75 3.56 -5.43 2.28
CA PHE A 75 3.52 -4.76 3.58
C PHE A 75 2.67 -3.52 3.48
N VAL A 76 1.50 -3.53 4.13
CA VAL A 76 0.64 -2.35 4.28
C VAL A 76 0.76 -1.87 5.71
N GLN A 77 0.95 -0.58 5.91
CA GLN A 77 1.16 -0.01 7.24
C GLN A 77 0.32 1.23 7.46
N ALA A 78 -0.05 1.44 8.71
CA ALA A 78 -0.49 2.73 9.24
C ALA A 78 0.58 3.30 10.15
N VAL A 79 0.81 4.59 10.00
CA VAL A 79 1.83 5.34 10.72
C VAL A 79 1.18 6.59 11.31
N ASP A 80 1.41 6.86 12.58
CA ASP A 80 1.02 8.13 13.17
C ASP A 80 1.69 9.29 12.42
N ALA A 81 0.89 10.18 11.88
CA ALA A 81 1.36 11.25 11.00
C ALA A 81 2.28 12.26 11.71
N ARG A 82 2.16 12.40 13.02
CA ARG A 82 2.93 13.34 13.81
C ARG A 82 4.28 12.77 14.24
N THR A 83 4.30 11.50 14.65
CA THR A 83 5.47 10.88 15.31
C THR A 83 6.24 9.94 14.41
N GLY A 84 5.63 9.39 13.36
CA GLY A 84 6.21 8.34 12.54
C GLY A 84 6.13 6.94 13.18
N GLN A 85 5.42 6.80 14.30
CA GLN A 85 5.25 5.51 14.95
C GLN A 85 4.30 4.62 14.13
N VAL A 86 4.71 3.38 13.86
CA VAL A 86 3.85 2.39 13.22
C VAL A 86 2.77 1.96 14.21
N THR A 87 1.51 2.15 13.84
CA THR A 87 0.34 1.78 14.65
C THR A 87 -0.14 0.36 14.36
N TRP A 88 -0.06 -0.04 13.11
CA TRP A 88 -0.26 -1.43 12.72
C TRP A 88 0.48 -1.77 11.41
N ARG A 89 0.72 -3.05 11.20
CA ARG A 89 1.28 -3.62 9.97
C ARG A 89 0.46 -4.83 9.54
N ASN A 90 0.12 -4.89 8.26
CA ASN A 90 -0.36 -6.09 7.59
C ASN A 90 0.75 -6.60 6.67
N ASP A 91 1.26 -7.79 6.92
CA ASP A 91 2.34 -8.46 6.19
C ASP A 91 2.01 -9.88 5.73
N GLY A 92 0.79 -10.36 6.05
CA GLY A 92 0.35 -11.72 5.75
C GLY A 92 -0.51 -11.88 4.50
N THR A 93 -1.02 -10.80 3.92
CA THR A 93 -2.04 -10.87 2.85
C THR A 93 -1.49 -10.82 1.44
N GLY A 94 -0.19 -10.63 1.29
CA GLY A 94 0.48 -10.67 -0.02
C GLY A 94 0.84 -12.09 -0.50
N SER A 95 0.89 -13.08 0.38
CA SER A 95 1.39 -14.43 0.08
C SER A 95 0.33 -15.52 0.23
N MET A 96 -0.90 -15.23 -0.19
CA MET A 96 -1.99 -16.20 -0.16
C MET A 96 -1.85 -17.21 -1.30
N TYR A 97 -1.88 -18.53 -0.99
CA TYR A 97 -1.89 -19.59 -1.99
C TYR A 97 -3.32 -19.99 -2.29
N ILE A 98 -3.85 -19.52 -3.39
CA ILE A 98 -5.27 -19.64 -3.73
C ILE A 98 -5.46 -20.14 -5.18
N LYS A 99 -6.62 -20.72 -5.42
CA LYS A 99 -7.01 -21.18 -6.75
C LYS A 99 -7.23 -19.99 -7.70
N GLN A 100 -6.48 -19.99 -8.79
CA GLN A 100 -6.55 -18.96 -9.81
C GLN A 100 -7.78 -19.16 -10.73
N PRO A 101 -8.18 -18.14 -11.53
CA PRO A 101 -9.29 -18.29 -12.48
C PRO A 101 -9.15 -19.43 -13.48
N HIS A 102 -7.91 -19.82 -13.81
CA HIS A 102 -7.60 -20.95 -14.70
C HIS A 102 -7.47 -22.31 -13.99
N ASN A 103 -7.97 -22.41 -12.75
CA ASN A 103 -8.03 -23.60 -11.91
C ASN A 103 -6.72 -24.10 -11.28
N SER A 104 -5.56 -23.61 -11.64
CA SER A 104 -4.30 -23.95 -10.98
C SER A 104 -4.08 -23.12 -9.73
N PRO A 105 -3.62 -23.69 -8.61
CA PRO A 105 -3.26 -22.90 -7.44
C PRO A 105 -1.95 -22.16 -7.67
N ALA A 106 -1.87 -20.92 -7.21
CA ALA A 106 -0.65 -20.13 -7.21
C ALA A 106 -0.71 -19.06 -6.12
N PHE A 107 0.44 -18.47 -5.81
CA PHE A 107 0.47 -17.33 -4.91
C PHE A 107 -0.25 -16.13 -5.54
N ALA A 108 -1.12 -15.53 -4.74
CA ALA A 108 -1.85 -14.32 -5.07
C ALA A 108 -2.03 -13.50 -3.79
N GLY A 109 -2.70 -12.37 -3.89
CA GLY A 109 -2.98 -11.50 -2.75
C GLY A 109 -2.81 -10.06 -3.14
N LEU A 110 -2.60 -9.22 -2.16
CA LEU A 110 -2.36 -7.79 -2.38
C LEU A 110 -1.15 -7.59 -3.30
N ALA A 111 -1.34 -6.75 -4.30
CA ALA A 111 -0.30 -6.30 -5.22
C ALA A 111 -0.46 -4.78 -5.43
N PRO A 112 -0.14 -3.95 -4.43
CA PRO A 112 -0.44 -2.52 -4.44
C PRO A 112 0.14 -1.82 -5.65
N GLN A 113 -0.74 -1.14 -6.40
CA GLN A 113 -0.36 -0.34 -7.56
C GLN A 113 -1.26 0.89 -7.61
N GLY A 114 -0.66 2.07 -7.53
CA GLY A 114 -1.40 3.32 -7.54
C GLY A 114 -1.70 3.89 -6.14
N TYR A 115 -2.54 4.91 -6.11
CA TYR A 115 -2.83 5.66 -4.89
C TYR A 115 -3.83 4.94 -4.02
N LEU A 116 -3.51 4.82 -2.73
CA LEU A 116 -4.46 4.33 -1.73
C LEU A 116 -5.59 5.34 -1.52
N ALA A 117 -6.77 4.84 -1.14
CA ALA A 117 -7.92 5.67 -0.77
C ALA A 117 -8.54 5.19 0.54
N THR A 118 -9.31 6.07 1.18
CA THR A 118 -10.05 5.73 2.40
C THR A 118 -11.51 6.13 2.29
N SER A 119 -12.40 5.31 2.84
CA SER A 119 -13.82 5.62 3.01
C SER A 119 -14.31 5.02 4.32
N GLY A 120 -14.80 5.84 5.24
CA GLY A 120 -15.18 5.40 6.57
C GLY A 120 -14.04 4.62 7.25
N ASN A 121 -14.29 3.37 7.63
CA ASN A 121 -13.30 2.47 8.21
C ASN A 121 -12.53 1.64 7.18
N ALA A 122 -12.77 1.84 5.89
CA ALA A 122 -12.09 1.11 4.83
C ALA A 122 -10.81 1.82 4.40
N LEU A 123 -9.73 1.05 4.25
CA LEU A 123 -8.55 1.38 3.48
C LEU A 123 -8.60 0.60 2.18
N ILE A 124 -8.64 1.29 1.05
CA ILE A 124 -8.80 0.71 -0.27
C ILE A 124 -7.44 0.69 -0.96
N VAL A 125 -7.02 -0.50 -1.37
CA VAL A 125 -5.71 -0.75 -2.00
C VAL A 125 -5.94 -1.20 -3.43
N PRO A 126 -5.64 -0.36 -4.44
CA PRO A 126 -5.71 -0.78 -5.84
C PRO A 126 -4.65 -1.84 -6.12
N ASN A 127 -5.02 -2.87 -6.88
CA ASN A 127 -4.20 -4.07 -7.09
C ASN A 127 -3.83 -4.33 -8.57
N GLY A 128 -4.00 -3.35 -9.44
CA GLY A 128 -3.75 -3.54 -10.86
C GLY A 128 -4.70 -4.56 -11.47
N ARG A 129 -4.29 -5.81 -11.64
CA ARG A 129 -5.10 -6.86 -12.27
C ARG A 129 -6.24 -7.41 -11.42
N SER A 130 -6.13 -7.36 -10.11
CA SER A 130 -7.19 -7.79 -9.19
C SER A 130 -8.09 -6.61 -8.85
N VAL A 131 -9.33 -6.88 -8.43
CA VAL A 131 -10.16 -5.82 -7.87
C VAL A 131 -9.48 -5.20 -6.65
N PRO A 132 -9.71 -3.92 -6.36
CA PRO A 132 -9.14 -3.29 -5.18
C PRO A 132 -9.46 -4.09 -3.91
N ALA A 133 -8.46 -4.28 -3.07
CA ALA A 133 -8.65 -4.90 -1.78
C ALA A 133 -9.11 -3.88 -0.74
N VAL A 134 -9.84 -4.34 0.26
CA VAL A 134 -10.30 -3.52 1.37
C VAL A 134 -9.72 -4.07 2.67
N LEU A 135 -9.01 -3.21 3.39
CA LEU A 135 -8.56 -3.49 4.74
C LEU A 135 -9.32 -2.61 5.74
N ASN A 136 -9.51 -3.13 6.93
CA ASN A 136 -9.97 -2.31 8.04
C ASN A 136 -8.89 -1.28 8.39
N ARG A 137 -9.21 -0.02 8.30
CA ARG A 137 -8.28 1.09 8.48
C ARG A 137 -7.70 1.17 9.90
N ASN A 138 -8.44 0.71 10.90
CA ASN A 138 -8.03 0.79 12.30
C ASN A 138 -7.14 -0.38 12.74
N SER A 139 -7.28 -1.55 12.10
CA SER A 139 -6.57 -2.77 12.50
C SER A 139 -5.64 -3.34 11.44
N GLY A 140 -5.74 -2.88 10.20
CA GLY A 140 -5.02 -3.46 9.06
C GLY A 140 -5.51 -4.84 8.62
N LYS A 141 -6.60 -5.35 9.19
CA LYS A 141 -7.16 -6.66 8.83
C LYS A 141 -7.75 -6.61 7.42
N LEU A 142 -7.42 -7.60 6.57
CA LEU A 142 -8.04 -7.76 5.27
C LEU A 142 -9.53 -8.14 5.44
N GLU A 143 -10.41 -7.34 4.85
CA GLU A 143 -11.86 -7.56 4.86
C GLU A 143 -12.39 -8.04 3.51
N TYR A 144 -11.76 -7.61 2.43
CA TYR A 144 -12.15 -7.99 1.08
C TYR A 144 -10.95 -8.11 0.16
N PHE A 145 -10.88 -9.21 -0.56
CA PHE A 145 -9.97 -9.43 -1.69
C PHE A 145 -10.62 -10.39 -2.69
N HIS A 146 -10.51 -10.07 -3.97
CA HIS A 146 -11.01 -10.93 -5.04
C HIS A 146 -10.10 -10.87 -6.26
N LEU A 147 -9.77 -12.03 -6.81
CA LEU A 147 -9.10 -12.09 -8.11
C LEU A 147 -10.05 -11.63 -9.22
N ALA A 148 -9.51 -10.90 -10.20
CA ALA A 148 -10.23 -10.56 -11.41
C ALA A 148 -10.67 -11.84 -12.13
N LYS A 149 -11.98 -12.00 -12.34
CA LYS A 149 -12.57 -13.15 -13.00
C LYS A 149 -13.73 -12.68 -13.87
N TYR A 150 -13.79 -13.16 -15.13
CA TYR A 150 -14.91 -12.92 -16.05
C TYR A 150 -15.38 -11.47 -16.12
N ARG A 151 -14.61 -10.59 -16.76
CA ARG A 151 -14.92 -9.17 -16.97
C ARG A 151 -14.84 -8.26 -15.72
N ARG A 152 -14.44 -8.77 -14.57
CA ARG A 152 -14.05 -7.91 -13.46
C ARG A 152 -12.61 -7.48 -13.67
N SER A 153 -12.41 -6.23 -13.93
CA SER A 153 -11.08 -5.63 -14.03
C SER A 153 -10.75 -4.91 -12.73
N GLY A 154 -9.51 -4.94 -12.37
CA GLY A 154 -8.96 -3.99 -11.41
C GLY A 154 -8.33 -2.81 -12.15
N GLY A 155 -7.70 -1.95 -11.42
CA GLY A 155 -6.96 -0.80 -11.93
C GLY A 155 -5.91 -0.36 -10.92
N ASP A 156 -5.13 0.60 -11.33
CA ASP A 156 -4.15 1.30 -10.50
C ASP A 156 -4.72 2.61 -9.91
N GLN A 157 -5.97 2.92 -10.27
CA GLN A 157 -6.67 4.08 -9.77
C GLN A 157 -7.91 3.67 -8.99
N VAL A 158 -8.14 4.37 -7.92
CA VAL A 158 -9.30 4.19 -7.06
C VAL A 158 -9.81 5.55 -6.61
N ALA A 159 -11.11 5.76 -6.73
CA ALA A 159 -11.80 6.89 -6.13
C ALA A 159 -12.78 6.37 -5.08
N ALA A 160 -12.83 7.00 -3.92
CA ALA A 160 -13.69 6.59 -2.82
C ALA A 160 -14.64 7.71 -2.40
N ALA A 161 -15.87 7.32 -2.07
CA ALA A 161 -16.90 8.16 -1.47
C ALA A 161 -17.40 7.49 -0.17
N ASP A 162 -18.34 8.10 0.53
CA ASP A 162 -18.74 7.69 1.89
C ASP A 162 -19.11 6.20 2.06
N LYS A 163 -19.66 5.56 1.04
CA LYS A 163 -20.09 4.16 1.11
C LYS A 163 -19.73 3.33 -0.12
N ALA A 164 -18.94 3.88 -1.02
CA ALA A 164 -18.58 3.23 -2.27
C ALA A 164 -17.17 3.61 -2.71
N PHE A 165 -16.57 2.76 -3.52
CA PHE A 165 -15.39 3.11 -4.28
C PHE A 165 -15.55 2.66 -5.74
N PHE A 166 -14.79 3.28 -6.61
CA PHE A 166 -14.76 3.02 -8.05
C PHE A 166 -13.31 2.73 -8.47
N SER A 167 -13.11 1.80 -9.36
CA SER A 167 -11.82 1.42 -9.95
C SER A 167 -11.94 1.24 -11.44
#